data_bf10214482da6bb811684fe2a07a07c4
#
_entry.id   bf10214482da6bb811684fe2a07a07c4
#
_cell.length_a   1.000
_cell.length_b   1.000
_cell.length_c   1.000
_cell.angle_alpha   90.00
_cell.angle_beta   90.00
_cell.angle_gamma   90.00
#
_symmetry.space_group_name_H-M   'P 1'
#
loop_
_entity.id
_entity.type
_entity.pdbx_description
1 polymer ?
#
loop_
_entity_poly.entity_id
_entity_poly.type
_entity_poly.pdbx_seq_one_letter_code
_entity_poly.pdbx_strand_id
1 'polypeptide(L)'
;MKKIYLIFRYIKYLIKSKNEYFIHSPFVFDFLTKVIYQKGVSNITDNIERLRKSLQKNNDYINITDFGAGSKINNKRKRKIKDIAKNSSKNKKYGQLLFRIVNHFKPKNIYELGTSFGISTLYLHKGNSKAKIKTFEGCRETGKIAMSSFKNLKANKIDLVIGDFKNTFEKNIIKNKKIDFAFI
;
A
#
# COMPACT_ATOMS: atom_id res chain seq x y z
N MET A 1 -8.30 33.74 -8.73
CA MET A 1 -6.99 34.15 -8.14
C MET A 1 -6.17 33.02 -7.55
N LYS A 2 -6.71 32.11 -6.69
CA LYS A 2 -5.92 30.98 -6.09
C LYS A 2 -5.27 30.03 -7.10
N LYS A 3 -5.94 29.71 -8.23
CA LYS A 3 -5.39 28.78 -9.26
C LYS A 3 -4.20 29.39 -10.00
N ILE A 4 -4.24 30.68 -10.34
CA ILE A 4 -3.14 31.38 -11.03
C ILE A 4 -1.90 31.45 -10.13
N TYR A 5 -2.08 31.73 -8.85
CA TYR A 5 -1.01 31.72 -7.87
C TYR A 5 -0.32 30.36 -7.74
N LEU A 6 -1.10 29.24 -7.74
CA LEU A 6 -0.56 27.90 -7.71
C LEU A 6 0.26 27.57 -8.97
N ILE A 7 -0.22 28.01 -10.16
CA ILE A 7 0.51 27.82 -11.42
C ILE A 7 1.84 28.58 -11.37
N PHE A 8 1.83 29.85 -10.90
CA PHE A 8 3.05 30.64 -10.80
C PHE A 8 4.08 30.03 -9.83
N ARG A 9 3.62 29.53 -8.67
CA ARG A 9 4.47 28.79 -7.73
C ARG A 9 5.04 27.51 -8.34
N TYR A 10 4.26 26.78 -9.13
CA TYR A 10 4.70 25.59 -9.80
C TYR A 10 5.76 25.88 -10.87
N ILE A 11 5.56 26.91 -11.68
CA ILE A 11 6.57 27.35 -12.66
C ILE A 11 7.87 27.77 -11.96
N LYS A 12 7.78 28.58 -10.90
CA LYS A 12 8.95 28.96 -10.09
C LYS A 12 9.66 27.77 -9.48
N TYR A 13 8.92 26.74 -9.04
CA TYR A 13 9.48 25.47 -8.58
C TYR A 13 10.21 24.76 -9.71
N LEU A 14 9.62 24.64 -10.90
CA LEU A 14 10.26 23.97 -12.05
C LEU A 14 11.59 24.63 -12.46
N ILE A 15 11.61 25.98 -12.47
CA ILE A 15 12.83 26.74 -12.80
C ILE A 15 13.94 26.54 -11.75
N LYS A 16 13.56 26.37 -10.47
CA LYS A 16 14.51 26.18 -9.37
C LYS A 16 14.83 24.70 -9.08
N SER A 17 14.01 23.78 -9.59
CA SER A 17 14.23 22.36 -9.36
C SER A 17 15.51 21.89 -10.05
N LYS A 18 16.29 21.13 -9.32
CA LYS A 18 17.49 20.46 -9.83
C LYS A 18 17.11 19.02 -10.22
N ASN A 19 17.77 18.50 -11.21
CA ASN A 19 17.61 17.10 -11.62
C ASN A 19 18.49 16.17 -10.76
N GLU A 20 18.42 14.88 -11.01
CA GLU A 20 19.15 13.85 -10.28
C GLU A 20 20.68 14.03 -10.29
N TYR A 21 21.22 14.69 -11.28
CA TYR A 21 22.68 14.94 -11.40
C TYR A 21 23.22 15.94 -10.37
N PHE A 22 22.35 16.70 -9.71
CA PHE A 22 22.72 17.59 -8.59
C PHE A 22 22.61 16.92 -7.22
N ILE A 23 22.35 15.61 -7.18
CA ILE A 23 22.22 14.88 -5.92
C ILE A 23 23.57 14.33 -5.51
N HIS A 24 24.08 14.81 -4.37
CA HIS A 24 25.37 14.37 -3.83
C HIS A 24 25.30 13.08 -3.02
N SER A 25 24.09 12.59 -2.70
CA SER A 25 23.93 11.32 -1.98
C SER A 25 23.82 10.15 -2.98
N PRO A 26 24.77 9.21 -2.99
CA PRO A 26 24.70 8.00 -3.83
C PRO A 26 23.43 7.19 -3.58
N PHE A 27 22.98 7.10 -2.33
CA PHE A 27 21.75 6.42 -1.95
C PHE A 27 20.52 7.06 -2.59
N VAL A 28 20.40 8.40 -2.51
CA VAL A 28 19.24 9.11 -3.08
C VAL A 28 19.27 9.07 -4.60
N PHE A 29 20.44 9.18 -5.23
CA PHE A 29 20.61 9.03 -6.67
C PHE A 29 20.16 7.64 -7.15
N ASP A 30 20.63 6.59 -6.47
CA ASP A 30 20.27 5.20 -6.76
C ASP A 30 18.75 4.96 -6.58
N PHE A 31 18.16 5.44 -5.50
CA PHE A 31 16.74 5.35 -5.25
C PHE A 31 15.90 6.03 -6.32
N LEU A 32 16.27 7.23 -6.74
CA LEU A 32 15.56 7.96 -7.80
C LEU A 32 15.66 7.23 -9.14
N THR A 33 16.86 6.88 -9.55
CA THR A 33 17.10 6.31 -10.90
C THR A 33 16.61 4.87 -11.01
N LYS A 34 16.83 4.03 -10.00
CA LYS A 34 16.50 2.60 -10.03
C LYS A 34 15.09 2.27 -9.49
N VAL A 35 14.46 3.17 -8.74
CA VAL A 35 13.16 2.90 -8.12
C VAL A 35 12.08 3.87 -8.61
N ILE A 36 12.31 5.18 -8.46
CA ILE A 36 11.26 6.19 -8.75
C ILE A 36 11.02 6.32 -10.26
N TYR A 37 12.08 6.48 -11.04
CA TYR A 37 12.00 6.72 -12.48
C TYR A 37 11.79 5.44 -13.31
N GLN A 38 11.99 4.27 -12.70
CA GLN A 38 11.82 3.01 -13.41
C GLN A 38 10.36 2.83 -13.86
N LYS A 39 10.19 2.49 -15.14
CA LYS A 39 8.91 2.15 -15.77
C LYS A 39 8.84 0.63 -16.01
N GLY A 40 7.65 0.12 -16.27
CA GLY A 40 7.51 -1.19 -16.93
C GLY A 40 7.41 -2.43 -16.04
N VAL A 41 6.72 -2.35 -14.87
CA VAL A 41 6.39 -3.54 -14.04
C VAL A 41 4.95 -4.04 -14.24
N SER A 42 4.29 -3.66 -15.35
CA SER A 42 2.86 -3.95 -15.54
C SER A 42 2.57 -5.46 -15.53
N ASN A 43 3.23 -6.24 -16.35
CA ASN A 43 2.95 -7.68 -16.52
C ASN A 43 3.09 -8.47 -15.20
N ILE A 44 4.06 -8.09 -14.37
CA ILE A 44 4.30 -8.75 -13.07
C ILE A 44 3.14 -8.52 -12.09
N THR A 45 2.47 -7.39 -12.19
CA THR A 45 1.42 -6.95 -11.25
C THR A 45 -0.01 -7.04 -11.81
N ASP A 46 -0.19 -7.55 -13.02
CA ASP A 46 -1.49 -7.58 -13.71
C ASP A 46 -2.55 -8.39 -12.96
N ASN A 47 -2.17 -9.46 -12.27
CA ASN A 47 -3.10 -10.23 -11.45
C ASN A 47 -3.65 -9.40 -10.28
N ILE A 48 -2.81 -8.58 -9.66
CA ILE A 48 -3.22 -7.67 -8.58
C ILE A 48 -4.17 -6.61 -9.14
N GLU A 49 -3.87 -6.08 -10.32
CA GLU A 49 -4.73 -5.08 -10.97
C GLU A 49 -6.09 -5.68 -11.42
N ARG A 50 -6.12 -6.93 -11.88
CA ARG A 50 -7.39 -7.63 -12.17
C ARG A 50 -8.21 -7.79 -10.90
N LEU A 51 -7.60 -8.21 -9.81
CA LEU A 51 -8.26 -8.29 -8.50
C LEU A 51 -8.79 -6.91 -8.05
N ARG A 52 -7.96 -5.85 -8.12
CA ARG A 52 -8.37 -4.50 -7.76
C ARG A 52 -9.60 -4.04 -8.56
N LYS A 53 -9.59 -4.27 -9.88
CA LYS A 53 -10.73 -3.93 -10.76
C LYS A 53 -11.99 -4.75 -10.43
N SER A 54 -11.86 -6.03 -10.08
CA SER A 54 -13.00 -6.84 -9.66
C SER A 54 -13.64 -6.33 -8.38
N LEU A 55 -12.82 -5.98 -7.39
CA LEU A 55 -13.29 -5.37 -6.14
C LEU A 55 -13.98 -4.02 -6.39
N GLN A 56 -13.47 -3.19 -7.31
CA GLN A 56 -14.08 -1.90 -7.68
C GLN A 56 -15.40 -2.03 -8.45
N LYS A 57 -15.76 -3.22 -8.93
CA LYS A 57 -17.04 -3.51 -9.58
C LYS A 57 -18.03 -4.24 -8.63
N ASN A 58 -17.56 -4.72 -7.47
CA ASN A 58 -18.38 -5.49 -6.55
C ASN A 58 -19.39 -4.60 -5.82
N ASN A 59 -20.69 -4.90 -5.98
CA ASN A 59 -21.79 -4.17 -5.35
C ASN A 59 -22.22 -4.72 -3.99
N ASP A 60 -21.62 -5.81 -3.52
CA ASP A 60 -21.96 -6.42 -2.24
C ASP A 60 -21.65 -5.47 -1.09
N TYR A 61 -22.40 -5.59 -0.01
CA TYR A 61 -22.24 -4.79 1.19
C TYR A 61 -21.52 -5.60 2.26
N ILE A 62 -20.62 -4.94 2.99
CA ILE A 62 -19.99 -5.46 4.19
C ILE A 62 -20.16 -4.50 5.37
N ASN A 63 -20.14 -5.04 6.58
CA ASN A 63 -20.16 -4.25 7.79
C ASN A 63 -18.74 -3.80 8.13
N ILE A 64 -18.55 -2.50 8.35
CA ILE A 64 -17.25 -1.91 8.69
C ILE A 64 -17.20 -1.63 10.19
N THR A 65 -16.14 -2.13 10.81
CA THR A 65 -15.71 -1.72 12.15
C THR A 65 -14.54 -0.76 11.96
N ASP A 66 -14.68 0.47 12.42
CA ASP A 66 -13.66 1.51 12.31
C ASP A 66 -13.17 1.87 13.72
N PHE A 67 -11.92 1.58 14.02
CA PHE A 67 -11.27 1.90 15.30
C PHE A 67 -10.47 3.20 15.26
N GLY A 68 -10.40 3.86 14.10
CA GLY A 68 -9.65 5.07 13.86
C GLY A 68 -10.49 6.35 13.93
N ALA A 69 -9.99 7.41 13.30
CA ALA A 69 -10.66 8.72 13.23
C ALA A 69 -11.95 8.73 12.39
N GLY A 70 -12.35 7.59 11.86
CA GLY A 70 -13.50 7.46 10.96
C GLY A 70 -13.21 7.88 9.52
N SER A 71 -14.09 7.49 8.62
CA SER A 71 -14.00 7.92 7.23
C SER A 71 -14.69 9.26 7.03
N LYS A 72 -13.96 10.26 6.56
CA LYS A 72 -14.54 11.57 6.17
C LYS A 72 -15.54 11.47 5.01
N ILE A 73 -15.47 10.39 4.21
CA ILE A 73 -16.27 10.22 3.01
C ILE A 73 -17.56 9.45 3.30
N ASN A 74 -17.53 8.49 4.21
CA ASN A 74 -18.70 7.65 4.50
C ASN A 74 -18.65 7.10 5.93
N ASN A 75 -19.53 7.58 6.80
CA ASN A 75 -19.65 7.16 8.21
C ASN A 75 -20.62 5.99 8.42
N LYS A 76 -21.23 5.46 7.37
CA LYS A 76 -22.17 4.34 7.48
C LYS A 76 -21.42 3.06 7.85
N ARG A 77 -21.97 2.30 8.81
CA ARG A 77 -21.42 0.99 9.18
C ARG A 77 -21.47 -0.02 8.04
N LYS A 78 -22.48 0.04 7.18
CA LYS A 78 -22.65 -0.84 6.01
C LYS A 78 -22.19 -0.11 4.75
N ARG A 79 -21.17 -0.62 4.08
CA ARG A 79 -20.55 0.00 2.89
C ARG A 79 -20.41 -1.00 1.75
N LYS A 80 -20.53 -0.54 0.51
CA LYS A 80 -20.27 -1.37 -0.66
C LYS A 80 -18.77 -1.63 -0.81
N ILE A 81 -18.42 -2.85 -1.19
CA ILE A 81 -17.04 -3.25 -1.46
C ILE A 81 -16.39 -2.31 -2.50
N LYS A 82 -17.10 -2.00 -3.58
CA LYS A 82 -16.60 -1.08 -4.61
C LYS A 82 -16.19 0.30 -4.09
N ASP A 83 -16.93 0.84 -3.13
CA ASP A 83 -16.66 2.19 -2.59
C ASP A 83 -15.42 2.17 -1.70
N ILE A 84 -15.27 1.11 -0.90
CA ILE A 84 -14.07 0.89 -0.11
C ILE A 84 -12.87 0.67 -1.04
N ALA A 85 -12.99 -0.19 -2.06
CA ALA A 85 -11.92 -0.46 -3.01
C ALA A 85 -11.45 0.78 -3.78
N LYS A 86 -12.37 1.71 -4.10
CA LYS A 86 -12.02 2.97 -4.77
C LYS A 86 -11.31 3.95 -3.84
N ASN A 87 -11.71 4.03 -2.57
CA ASN A 87 -11.25 5.06 -1.64
C ASN A 87 -10.04 4.61 -0.81
N SER A 88 -9.94 3.32 -0.47
CA SER A 88 -8.87 2.79 0.42
C SER A 88 -7.70 2.19 -0.35
N SER A 89 -7.93 1.70 -1.59
CA SER A 89 -6.84 1.09 -2.35
C SER A 89 -5.97 2.14 -3.02
N LYS A 90 -4.67 2.06 -2.81
CA LYS A 90 -3.71 2.86 -3.58
C LYS A 90 -3.88 2.58 -5.08
N ASN A 91 -3.70 3.61 -5.91
CA ASN A 91 -3.79 3.42 -7.36
C ASN A 91 -2.61 2.58 -7.90
N LYS A 92 -2.72 2.13 -9.16
CA LYS A 92 -1.71 1.27 -9.83
C LYS A 92 -0.29 1.85 -9.72
N LYS A 93 -0.13 3.16 -9.91
CA LYS A 93 1.18 3.84 -9.88
C LYS A 93 1.87 3.67 -8.52
N TYR A 94 1.14 3.89 -7.42
CA TYR A 94 1.70 3.74 -6.08
C TYR A 94 1.91 2.27 -5.69
N GLY A 95 1.00 1.37 -6.08
CA GLY A 95 1.21 -0.06 -5.89
C GLY A 95 2.49 -0.55 -6.58
N GLN A 96 2.69 -0.15 -7.83
CA GLN A 96 3.92 -0.46 -8.56
C GLN A 96 5.17 0.18 -7.94
N LEU A 97 5.05 1.35 -7.32
CA LEU A 97 6.15 1.95 -6.56
C LEU A 97 6.50 1.09 -5.34
N LEU A 98 5.51 0.66 -4.54
CA LEU A 98 5.74 -0.26 -3.42
C LEU A 98 6.44 -1.55 -3.87
N PHE A 99 5.98 -2.14 -4.98
CA PHE A 99 6.65 -3.28 -5.59
C PHE A 99 8.12 -2.98 -5.88
N ARG A 100 8.44 -1.87 -6.56
CA ARG A 100 9.82 -1.50 -6.93
C ARG A 100 10.70 -1.26 -5.72
N ILE A 101 10.19 -0.58 -4.68
CA ILE A 101 10.92 -0.35 -3.42
C ILE A 101 11.30 -1.70 -2.81
N VAL A 102 10.32 -2.57 -2.60
CA VAL A 102 10.56 -3.88 -1.98
C VAL A 102 11.44 -4.77 -2.86
N ASN A 103 11.28 -4.70 -4.18
CA ASN A 103 12.12 -5.44 -5.12
C ASN A 103 13.57 -4.96 -5.13
N HIS A 104 13.81 -3.67 -4.94
CA HIS A 104 15.15 -3.09 -4.91
C HIS A 104 15.86 -3.37 -3.57
N PHE A 105 15.21 -3.06 -2.45
CA PHE A 105 15.84 -3.18 -1.12
C PHE A 105 15.77 -4.59 -0.53
N LYS A 106 14.91 -5.47 -1.04
CA LYS A 106 14.75 -6.85 -0.58
C LYS A 106 14.57 -7.00 0.94
N PRO A 107 13.71 -6.22 1.61
CA PRO A 107 13.49 -6.33 3.05
C PRO A 107 13.04 -7.76 3.39
N LYS A 108 13.52 -8.29 4.52
CA LYS A 108 13.17 -9.63 5.02
C LYS A 108 11.91 -9.62 5.88
N ASN A 109 11.73 -8.56 6.68
CA ASN A 109 10.61 -8.38 7.59
C ASN A 109 9.87 -7.08 7.23
N ILE A 110 8.63 -7.21 6.76
CA ILE A 110 7.77 -6.11 6.35
C ILE A 110 6.59 -6.03 7.30
N TYR A 111 6.29 -4.83 7.78
CA TYR A 111 5.11 -4.54 8.57
C TYR A 111 4.21 -3.55 7.83
N GLU A 112 2.91 -3.82 7.80
CA GLU A 112 1.92 -2.94 7.19
C GLU A 112 0.79 -2.67 8.19
N LEU A 113 0.43 -1.41 8.37
CA LEU A 113 -0.74 -0.98 9.13
C LEU A 113 -1.84 -0.54 8.18
N GLY A 114 -2.98 -1.25 8.20
CA GLY A 114 -4.09 -1.00 7.29
C GLY A 114 -4.07 -1.87 6.04
N THR A 115 -4.38 -3.15 6.22
CA THR A 115 -4.46 -4.14 5.13
C THR A 115 -5.57 -3.80 4.13
N SER A 116 -6.74 -3.36 4.61
CA SER A 116 -7.97 -3.23 3.82
C SER A 116 -8.26 -4.51 3.04
N PHE A 117 -8.37 -4.48 1.73
CA PHE A 117 -8.55 -5.66 0.87
C PHE A 117 -7.25 -6.35 0.44
N GLY A 118 -6.11 -5.93 0.98
CA GLY A 118 -4.81 -6.55 0.77
C GLY A 118 -4.11 -6.19 -0.55
N ILE A 119 -4.56 -5.15 -1.25
CA ILE A 119 -3.95 -4.75 -2.54
C ILE A 119 -2.50 -4.30 -2.36
N SER A 120 -2.22 -3.39 -1.42
CA SER A 120 -0.85 -2.95 -1.08
C SER A 120 0.01 -4.12 -0.61
N THR A 121 -0.54 -4.94 0.28
CA THR A 121 0.13 -6.15 0.81
C THR A 121 0.60 -7.08 -0.32
N LEU A 122 -0.25 -7.30 -1.33
CA LEU A 122 0.08 -8.12 -2.49
C LEU A 122 1.20 -7.51 -3.35
N TYR A 123 1.25 -6.19 -3.49
CA TYR A 123 2.37 -5.51 -4.14
C TYR A 123 3.68 -5.67 -3.36
N LEU A 124 3.63 -5.53 -2.03
CA LEU A 124 4.78 -5.78 -1.16
C LEU A 124 5.27 -7.23 -1.29
N HIS A 125 4.36 -8.19 -1.22
CA HIS A 125 4.66 -9.62 -1.39
C HIS A 125 5.27 -9.92 -2.76
N LYS A 126 4.72 -9.33 -3.82
CA LYS A 126 5.23 -9.54 -5.18
C LYS A 126 6.63 -8.98 -5.35
N GLY A 127 6.98 -7.88 -4.65
CA GLY A 127 8.33 -7.30 -4.65
C GLY A 127 9.38 -8.20 -4.02
N ASN A 128 9.04 -8.92 -2.95
CA ASN A 128 9.89 -9.94 -2.35
C ASN A 128 9.03 -11.08 -1.76
N SER A 129 8.78 -12.12 -2.54
CA SER A 129 7.98 -13.27 -2.13
C SER A 129 8.62 -14.10 -1.00
N LYS A 130 9.91 -13.88 -0.71
CA LYS A 130 10.63 -14.52 0.41
C LYS A 130 10.45 -13.76 1.73
N ALA A 131 10.05 -12.49 1.69
CA ALA A 131 9.83 -11.66 2.87
C ALA A 131 8.69 -12.22 3.75
N LYS A 132 8.85 -12.07 5.06
CA LYS A 132 7.78 -12.26 6.03
C LYS A 132 7.02 -10.96 6.14
N ILE A 133 5.76 -10.96 5.74
CA ILE A 133 4.89 -9.78 5.81
C ILE A 133 3.91 -9.98 6.94
N LYS A 134 3.89 -9.05 7.90
CA LYS A 134 2.87 -8.97 8.93
C LYS A 134 2.03 -7.72 8.67
N THR A 135 0.74 -7.91 8.41
CA THR A 135 -0.19 -6.84 8.08
C THR A 135 -1.33 -6.82 9.08
N PHE A 136 -1.81 -5.63 9.43
CA PHE A 136 -2.79 -5.42 10.48
C PHE A 136 -4.05 -4.77 9.90
N GLU A 137 -5.22 -5.31 10.28
CA GLU A 137 -6.52 -4.81 9.83
C GLU A 137 -7.49 -4.74 11.01
N GLY A 138 -8.11 -3.58 11.22
CA GLY A 138 -9.10 -3.41 12.27
C GLY A 138 -10.40 -4.15 11.97
N CYS A 139 -10.89 -4.06 10.75
CA CYS A 139 -12.19 -4.60 10.36
C CYS A 139 -12.09 -6.08 9.93
N ARG A 140 -12.84 -6.93 10.63
CA ARG A 140 -12.86 -8.38 10.33
C ARG A 140 -13.37 -8.68 8.92
N GLU A 141 -14.36 -7.96 8.44
CA GLU A 141 -14.98 -8.23 7.12
C GLU A 141 -14.02 -7.86 5.98
N THR A 142 -13.30 -6.74 6.07
CA THR A 142 -12.25 -6.38 5.12
C THR A 142 -11.11 -7.38 5.17
N GLY A 143 -10.71 -7.81 6.36
CA GLY A 143 -9.67 -8.83 6.57
C GLY A 143 -10.02 -10.18 5.93
N LYS A 144 -11.28 -10.64 5.99
CA LYS A 144 -11.73 -11.86 5.31
C LYS A 144 -11.55 -11.77 3.79
N ILE A 145 -11.87 -10.61 3.19
CA ILE A 145 -11.67 -10.37 1.76
C ILE A 145 -10.17 -10.36 1.42
N ALA A 146 -9.35 -9.74 2.26
CA ALA A 146 -7.90 -9.76 2.09
C ALA A 146 -7.33 -11.18 2.13
N MET A 147 -7.75 -12.01 3.09
CA MET A 147 -7.35 -13.43 3.17
C MET A 147 -7.71 -14.21 1.91
N SER A 148 -8.94 -14.01 1.40
CA SER A 148 -9.36 -14.61 0.12
C SER A 148 -8.46 -14.13 -1.03
N SER A 149 -8.14 -12.85 -1.08
CA SER A 149 -7.25 -12.26 -2.08
C SER A 149 -5.84 -12.88 -2.03
N PHE A 150 -5.28 -13.07 -0.83
CA PHE A 150 -3.97 -13.70 -0.64
C PHE A 150 -3.97 -15.16 -1.10
N LYS A 151 -5.00 -15.93 -0.74
CA LYS A 151 -5.16 -17.31 -1.18
C LYS A 151 -5.26 -17.42 -2.69
N ASN A 152 -6.10 -16.60 -3.33
CA ASN A 152 -6.31 -16.60 -4.78
C ASN A 152 -5.03 -16.27 -5.56
N LEU A 153 -4.16 -15.41 -5.02
CA LEU A 153 -2.89 -15.05 -5.64
C LEU A 153 -1.69 -15.82 -5.09
N LYS A 154 -1.93 -16.89 -4.30
CA LYS A 154 -0.90 -17.80 -3.73
C LYS A 154 0.18 -17.05 -2.93
N ALA A 155 -0.24 -16.03 -2.18
CA ALA A 155 0.65 -15.21 -1.35
C ALA A 155 0.77 -15.80 0.07
N ASN A 156 1.57 -16.85 0.23
CA ASN A 156 1.57 -17.71 1.43
C ASN A 156 2.41 -17.20 2.60
N LYS A 157 3.18 -16.10 2.45
CA LYS A 157 4.05 -15.55 3.51
C LYS A 157 3.51 -14.26 4.12
N ILE A 158 2.20 -14.10 4.09
CA ILE A 158 1.48 -12.96 4.68
C ILE A 158 0.76 -13.45 5.94
N ASP A 159 1.09 -12.83 7.06
CA ASP A 159 0.45 -13.02 8.36
C ASP A 159 -0.48 -11.81 8.62
N LEU A 160 -1.80 -12.05 8.54
CA LEU A 160 -2.82 -11.04 8.76
C LEU A 160 -3.32 -11.08 10.21
N VAL A 161 -3.10 -9.99 10.92
CA VAL A 161 -3.59 -9.80 12.29
C VAL A 161 -4.83 -8.92 12.26
N ILE A 162 -5.97 -9.48 12.75
CA ILE A 162 -7.24 -8.75 12.80
C ILE A 162 -7.49 -8.24 14.21
N GLY A 163 -7.83 -6.96 14.34
CA GLY A 163 -8.19 -6.30 15.60
C GLY A 163 -7.66 -4.88 15.69
N ASP A 164 -8.06 -4.19 16.78
CA ASP A 164 -7.58 -2.84 17.06
C ASP A 164 -6.04 -2.81 17.17
N PHE A 165 -5.41 -1.90 16.47
CA PHE A 165 -3.94 -1.74 16.44
C PHE A 165 -3.37 -1.50 17.83
N LYS A 166 -4.05 -0.77 18.70
CA LYS A 166 -3.64 -0.54 20.09
C LYS A 166 -3.45 -1.84 20.86
N ASN A 167 -4.28 -2.83 20.58
CA ASN A 167 -4.28 -4.11 21.30
C ASN A 167 -3.46 -5.19 20.61
N THR A 168 -3.29 -5.08 19.28
CA THR A 168 -2.70 -6.14 18.48
C THR A 168 -1.26 -5.85 18.09
N PHE A 169 -0.89 -4.58 17.88
CA PHE A 169 0.42 -4.24 17.33
C PHE A 169 1.56 -4.64 18.28
N GLU A 170 1.55 -4.18 19.53
CA GLU A 170 2.61 -4.51 20.49
C GLU A 170 2.77 -6.01 20.73
N LYS A 171 1.65 -6.74 20.83
CA LYS A 171 1.65 -8.19 21.07
C LYS A 171 2.22 -8.97 19.88
N ASN A 172 2.11 -8.43 18.69
CA ASN A 172 2.47 -9.09 17.44
C ASN A 172 3.77 -8.56 16.82
N ILE A 173 4.37 -7.49 17.35
CA ILE A 173 5.76 -7.15 17.05
C ILE A 173 6.63 -8.23 17.67
N ILE A 174 7.35 -8.92 16.82
CA ILE A 174 8.30 -9.93 17.29
C ILE A 174 9.42 -9.19 18.01
N LYS A 175 9.43 -9.27 19.35
CA LYS A 175 10.53 -8.76 20.18
C LYS A 175 11.84 -9.29 19.60
N ASN A 176 12.81 -8.39 19.42
CA ASN A 176 14.14 -8.67 18.86
C ASN A 176 14.24 -8.95 17.35
N LYS A 177 13.20 -8.78 16.55
CA LYS A 177 13.35 -8.79 15.08
C LYS A 177 13.36 -7.38 14.52
N LYS A 178 14.40 -7.11 13.73
CA LYS A 178 14.53 -5.84 12.99
C LYS A 178 13.36 -5.69 12.00
N ILE A 179 12.71 -4.55 12.04
CA ILE A 179 11.77 -4.14 10.99
C ILE A 179 12.62 -3.55 9.85
N ASP A 180 12.60 -4.21 8.69
CA ASP A 180 13.37 -3.74 7.54
C ASP A 180 12.56 -2.74 6.70
N PHE A 181 11.23 -2.88 6.71
CA PHE A 181 10.32 -1.99 6.00
C PHE A 181 8.97 -1.89 6.72
N ALA A 182 8.49 -0.66 6.90
CA ALA A 182 7.15 -0.39 7.42
C ALA A 182 6.35 0.43 6.41
N PHE A 183 5.08 0.06 6.21
CA PHE A 183 4.11 0.79 5.39
C PHE A 183 2.87 1.12 6.24
N ILE A 184 2.47 2.40 6.23
CA ILE A 184 1.38 2.95 7.05
C ILE A 184 0.40 3.74 6.17
#